data_902d9fa25fedb683c8bbf330358f13d4
#
_entry.id   902d9fa25fedb683c8bbf330358f13d4
#
_cell.length_a   1.000
_cell.length_b   1.000
_cell.length_c   1.000
_cell.angle_alpha   90.00
_cell.angle_beta   90.00
_cell.angle_gamma   90.00
#
_symmetry.space_group_name_H-M   'P 1'
#
loop_
_entity.id
_entity.type
_entity.pdbx_description
1 polymer ?
#
loop_
_entity_poly.entity_id
_entity_poly.type
_entity_poly.pdbx_seq_one_letter_code
_entity_poly.pdbx_strand_id
1 'polypeptide(L)' 'MAYTEQDRRNHIRELQQYLYSLSFLDETLPRVIPDGIYGRQTALAVRAFQQKNGL' A
#
# COMPACT_ATOMS: atom_id res chain seq x y z
N MET A 1 3.22 5.19 25.14
CA MET A 1 4.27 4.59 24.30
C MET A 1 4.42 5.38 23.02
N ALA A 2 5.64 5.68 22.64
CA ALA A 2 5.87 6.46 21.43
C ALA A 2 5.75 5.59 20.17
N TYR A 3 5.19 6.18 19.14
CA TYR A 3 5.15 5.55 17.82
C TYR A 3 6.56 5.56 17.22
N THR A 4 7.08 4.39 16.90
CA THR A 4 8.46 4.25 16.46
C THR A 4 8.56 4.15 14.93
N GLU A 5 9.80 4.26 14.43
CA GLU A 5 10.09 4.03 13.01
C GLU A 5 9.69 2.61 12.59
N GLN A 6 9.91 1.63 13.48
CA GLN A 6 9.53 0.25 13.18
C GLN A 6 8.01 0.11 13.10
N ASP A 7 7.27 0.80 13.98
CA ASP A 7 5.81 0.80 13.92
C ASP A 7 5.33 1.38 12.59
N ARG A 8 5.96 2.45 12.13
CA ARG A 8 5.62 3.07 10.85
C ARG A 8 5.85 2.09 9.70
N ARG A 9 6.99 1.40 9.70
CA ARG A 9 7.29 0.41 8.66
C ARG A 9 6.30 -0.74 8.67
N ASN A 10 5.90 -1.19 9.85
CA ASN A 10 4.92 -2.26 9.97
C ASN A 10 3.56 -1.85 9.39
N HIS A 11 3.14 -0.61 9.67
CA HIS A 11 1.88 -0.09 9.13
C HIS A 11 1.93 0.04 7.62
N ILE A 12 3.05 0.53 7.08
CA ILE A 12 3.22 0.62 5.62
C ILE A 12 3.18 -0.77 5.01
N ARG A 13 3.85 -1.74 5.62
CA ARG A 13 3.86 -3.11 5.11
C ARG A 13 2.45 -3.71 5.11
N GLU A 14 1.67 -3.48 6.14
CA GLU A 14 0.29 -3.95 6.21
C GLU A 14 -0.55 -3.36 5.09
N LEU A 15 -0.41 -2.07 4.85
CA LEU A 15 -1.09 -1.40 3.74
C LEU A 15 -0.68 -2.01 2.41
N GLN A 16 0.63 -2.22 2.22
CA GLN A 16 1.15 -2.80 0.99
C GLN A 16 0.64 -4.23 0.77
N GLN A 17 0.56 -5.03 1.83
CA GLN A 17 0.02 -6.38 1.75
C GLN A 17 -1.44 -6.36 1.31
N TYR A 18 -2.21 -5.41 1.83
CA TYR A 18 -3.60 -5.25 1.44
C TYR A 18 -3.70 -4.87 -0.06
N LEU A 19 -2.93 -3.89 -0.49
CA LEU A 19 -2.90 -3.45 -1.89
C LEU A 19 -2.43 -4.57 -2.82
N TYR A 20 -1.44 -5.33 -2.38
CA TYR A 20 -0.92 -6.46 -3.13
C TYR A 20 -2.01 -7.51 -3.34
N SER A 21 -2.74 -7.83 -2.28
CA SER A 21 -3.85 -8.79 -2.37
C SER A 21 -4.95 -8.30 -3.32
N LEU A 22 -5.29 -7.01 -3.26
CA LEU A 22 -6.28 -6.43 -4.14
C LEU A 22 -5.86 -6.49 -5.61
N SER A 23 -4.56 -6.41 -5.89
CA SER A 23 -4.06 -6.44 -7.26
C SER A 23 -4.33 -7.77 -7.97
N PHE A 24 -4.55 -8.84 -7.22
CA PHE A 24 -4.93 -10.12 -7.80
C PHE A 24 -6.42 -10.19 -8.14
N LEU A 25 -7.22 -9.39 -7.46
CA LEU A 25 -8.66 -9.32 -7.71
C LEU A 25 -8.99 -8.27 -8.78
N ASP A 26 -8.10 -7.31 -8.99
CA ASP A 26 -8.30 -6.20 -9.91
C ASP A 26 -7.00 -5.91 -10.64
N GLU A 27 -6.92 -6.33 -11.91
CA GLU A 27 -5.71 -6.19 -12.73
C GLU A 27 -5.35 -4.75 -13.04
N THR A 28 -6.29 -3.80 -12.84
CA THR A 28 -6.01 -2.39 -13.09
C THR A 28 -5.23 -1.74 -11.96
N LEU A 29 -5.15 -2.40 -10.79
CA LEU A 29 -4.38 -1.89 -9.66
C LEU A 29 -2.91 -2.27 -9.79
N PRO A 30 -1.99 -1.31 -9.57
CA PRO A 30 -0.56 -1.61 -9.59
C PRO A 30 -0.19 -2.62 -8.51
N ARG A 31 0.75 -3.51 -8.83
CA ARG A 31 1.25 -4.48 -7.88
C ARG A 31 2.37 -3.86 -7.05
N VAL A 32 2.23 -3.91 -5.72
CA VAL A 32 3.16 -3.32 -4.78
C VAL A 32 3.84 -4.42 -3.99
N ILE A 33 5.18 -4.38 -3.89
CA ILE A 33 5.92 -5.33 -3.07
C ILE A 33 5.88 -4.84 -1.62
N PRO A 34 5.45 -5.69 -0.65
CA PRO A 34 5.36 -5.28 0.75
C PRO A 34 6.76 -5.23 1.41
N ASP A 35 7.45 -4.12 1.25
CA ASP A 35 8.81 -3.93 1.77
C ASP A 35 8.88 -2.96 2.96
N GLY A 36 7.75 -2.37 3.35
CA GLY A 36 7.72 -1.42 4.46
C GLY A 36 8.20 -0.03 4.09
N ILE A 37 8.47 0.22 2.81
CA ILE A 37 8.96 1.52 2.34
C ILE A 37 7.87 2.18 1.50
N TYR A 38 7.43 3.39 1.93
CA TYR A 38 6.42 4.14 1.20
C TYR A 38 7.11 4.94 0.09
N GLY A 39 7.32 4.28 -1.04
CA GLY A 39 7.94 4.89 -2.20
C GLY A 39 6.92 5.19 -3.29
N ARG A 40 7.46 5.48 -4.49
CA ARG A 40 6.64 5.87 -5.63
C ARG A 40 5.60 4.81 -6.01
N GLN A 41 5.98 3.54 -6.01
CA GLN A 41 5.05 2.48 -6.39
C GLN A 41 3.88 2.38 -5.42
N THR A 42 4.17 2.47 -4.11
CA THR A 42 3.12 2.46 -3.10
C THR A 42 2.19 3.66 -3.26
N ALA A 43 2.76 4.84 -3.49
CA ALA A 43 1.96 6.05 -3.70
C ALA A 43 1.05 5.91 -4.91
N LEU A 44 1.55 5.36 -6.01
CA LEU A 44 0.74 5.15 -7.21
C LEU A 44 -0.38 4.14 -6.97
N ALA A 45 -0.09 3.08 -6.22
CA ALA A 45 -1.10 2.07 -5.89
C ALA A 45 -2.20 2.64 -5.01
N VAL A 46 -1.83 3.43 -4.00
CA VAL A 46 -2.79 4.10 -3.12
C VAL A 46 -3.68 5.04 -3.93
N ARG A 47 -3.08 5.81 -4.81
CA ARG A 47 -3.83 6.74 -5.67
C ARG A 47 -4.81 6.00 -6.58
N ALA A 48 -4.35 4.92 -7.20
CA ALA A 48 -5.22 4.12 -8.07
C ALA A 48 -6.40 3.53 -7.29
N PHE A 49 -6.13 3.03 -6.09
CA PHE A 49 -7.16 2.49 -5.22
C PHE A 49 -8.18 3.58 -4.85
N GLN A 50 -7.71 4.76 -4.47
CA GLN A 50 -8.58 5.86 -4.11
C GLN A 50 -9.46 6.30 -5.29
N GLN A 51 -8.89 6.43 -6.47
CA GLN A 51 -9.65 6.80 -7.66
C GLN A 51 -10.73 5.78 -7.99
N LYS A 52 -10.41 4.51 -7.83
CA LYS A 52 -11.34 3.44 -8.13
C LYS A 52 -12.52 3.40 -7.18
N ASN A 53 -12.29 3.82 -5.94
CA ASN A 53 -13.33 3.84 -4.90
C ASN A 53 -13.95 5.21 -4.70
N GLY A 54 -13.64 6.18 -5.54
CA GLY A 54 -14.22 7.51 -5.46
C GLY A 54 -13.75 8.34 -4.28
N LEU A 55 -12.57 8.04 -3.77
CA LEU A 55 -12.01 8.74 -2.60
C LEU A 55 -11.12 9.91 -2.97
#